data_7eb63ed89d6bbd1e724414b57547d3ae
#
_entry.id   7eb63ed89d6bbd1e724414b57547d3ae
#
_cell.length_a   1.000
_cell.length_b   1.000
_cell.length_c   1.000
_cell.angle_alpha   90.00
_cell.angle_beta   90.00
_cell.angle_gamma   90.00
#
_symmetry.space_group_name_H-M   'P 1'
#
loop_
_entity.id
_entity.type
_entity.pdbx_description
1 polymer ?
#
loop_
_entity_poly.entity_id
_entity_poly.type
_entity_poly.pdbx_seq_one_letter_code
_entity_poly.pdbx_strand_id
1 'polypeptide(L)'
;MYNEDSIVNLLKEKSATKQIVYSKTKDVFNKLVLALNKKEKSIASVLKDQVKNVELEFKSNGEFDAQLKFAGDTLLFHMHSNIFDFPPNHHILNSKYVKEDNLRSFCGVINIYNFLSDSLKYNRLNDEGFLIGRIFINKEDNFFVEGDKELDFLFNDFANQKINDELLDQIINVCMVYTLNFDLYTPNFNDVRLVSVHHLLAMSMNQKIKTSKRLGYKLSHENK
;
A
#
# COMPACT_ATOMS: atom_id res chain seq x y z
N MET A 1 -17.95 -22.15 31.88
CA MET A 1 -18.07 -20.83 32.57
C MET A 1 -16.69 -20.17 32.49
N TYR A 2 -16.58 -18.98 31.97
CA TYR A 2 -15.29 -18.26 31.91
C TYR A 2 -14.90 -17.80 33.32
N ASN A 3 -13.64 -18.03 33.71
CA ASN A 3 -13.07 -17.62 35.01
C ASN A 3 -11.88 -16.68 34.79
N GLU A 4 -11.35 -16.10 35.87
CA GLU A 4 -10.19 -15.19 35.80
C GLU A 4 -8.96 -15.84 35.18
N ASP A 5 -8.71 -17.12 35.44
CA ASP A 5 -7.56 -17.84 34.84
C ASP A 5 -7.67 -17.90 33.32
N SER A 6 -8.88 -18.12 32.79
CA SER A 6 -9.13 -18.09 31.34
C SER A 6 -8.83 -16.72 30.74
N ILE A 7 -9.21 -15.65 31.42
CA ILE A 7 -8.91 -14.26 31.02
C ILE A 7 -7.41 -14.00 31.03
N VAL A 8 -6.75 -14.38 32.14
CA VAL A 8 -5.31 -14.21 32.29
C VAL A 8 -4.53 -14.94 31.18
N ASN A 9 -4.91 -16.16 30.86
CA ASN A 9 -4.29 -16.95 29.79
C ASN A 9 -4.47 -16.29 28.41
N LEU A 10 -5.68 -15.82 28.07
CA LEU A 10 -5.91 -15.07 26.83
C LEU A 10 -5.10 -13.76 26.77
N LEU A 11 -4.93 -13.07 27.87
CA LEU A 11 -4.11 -11.87 27.91
C LEU A 11 -2.63 -12.19 27.72
N LYS A 12 -2.11 -13.26 28.36
CA LYS A 12 -0.70 -13.67 28.26
C LYS A 12 -0.35 -14.18 26.85
N GLU A 13 -1.23 -14.90 26.19
CA GLU A 13 -0.97 -15.49 24.91
C GLU A 13 -1.40 -14.58 23.75
N LYS A 14 -2.70 -14.42 23.59
CA LYS A 14 -3.27 -13.73 22.42
C LYS A 14 -3.00 -12.24 22.43
N SER A 15 -3.23 -11.56 23.56
CA SER A 15 -3.06 -10.10 23.63
C SER A 15 -1.59 -9.72 23.62
N ALA A 16 -0.72 -10.45 24.33
CA ALA A 16 0.72 -10.22 24.30
C ALA A 16 1.30 -10.45 22.88
N THR A 17 0.86 -11.49 22.18
CA THR A 17 1.26 -11.72 20.78
C THR A 17 0.89 -10.52 19.90
N LYS A 18 -0.31 -9.98 20.03
CA LYS A 18 -0.72 -8.81 19.25
C LYS A 18 0.14 -7.58 19.52
N GLN A 19 0.57 -7.37 20.78
CA GLN A 19 1.50 -6.27 21.11
C GLN A 19 2.88 -6.47 20.48
N ILE A 20 3.39 -7.70 20.48
CA ILE A 20 4.66 -8.05 19.80
C ILE A 20 4.54 -7.77 18.31
N VAL A 21 3.47 -8.23 17.65
CA VAL A 21 3.23 -8.01 16.22
C VAL A 21 3.15 -6.53 15.91
N TYR A 22 2.44 -5.75 16.73
CA TYR A 22 2.34 -4.30 16.56
C TYR A 22 3.73 -3.62 16.60
N SER A 23 4.54 -3.93 17.62
CA SER A 23 5.89 -3.38 17.76
C SER A 23 6.76 -3.72 16.54
N LYS A 24 6.76 -4.98 16.12
CA LYS A 24 7.51 -5.44 14.94
C LYS A 24 7.05 -4.76 13.65
N THR A 25 5.75 -4.64 13.46
CA THR A 25 5.20 -3.94 12.28
C THR A 25 5.62 -2.48 12.26
N LYS A 26 5.62 -1.81 13.43
CA LYS A 26 6.10 -0.44 13.57
C LYS A 26 7.60 -0.30 13.25
N ASP A 27 8.42 -1.24 13.71
CA ASP A 27 9.86 -1.27 13.40
C ASP A 27 10.10 -1.46 11.89
N VAL A 28 9.35 -2.37 11.26
CA VAL A 28 9.40 -2.57 9.80
C VAL A 28 8.94 -1.31 9.06
N PHE A 29 7.87 -0.66 9.51
CA PHE A 29 7.40 0.59 8.90
C PHE A 29 8.43 1.71 9.01
N ASN A 30 9.11 1.83 10.14
CA ASN A 30 10.21 2.80 10.31
C ASN A 30 11.37 2.52 9.34
N LYS A 31 11.74 1.25 9.13
CA LYS A 31 12.75 0.87 8.11
C LYS A 31 12.27 1.21 6.70
N LEU A 32 11.00 0.95 6.39
CA LEU A 32 10.38 1.31 5.12
C LEU A 32 10.47 2.83 4.86
N VAL A 33 10.16 3.65 5.86
CA VAL A 33 10.29 5.13 5.79
C VAL A 33 11.71 5.55 5.43
N LEU A 34 12.71 4.94 6.06
CA LEU A 34 14.12 5.21 5.75
C LEU A 34 14.49 4.75 4.33
N ALA A 35 14.00 3.60 3.90
CA ALA A 35 14.23 3.07 2.55
C ALA A 35 13.61 3.98 1.48
N LEU A 36 12.38 4.48 1.69
CA LEU A 36 11.72 5.42 0.78
C LEU A 36 12.51 6.73 0.63
N ASN A 37 12.97 7.32 1.74
CA ASN A 37 13.80 8.53 1.72
C ASN A 37 15.13 8.31 0.98
N LYS A 38 15.77 7.15 1.21
CA LYS A 38 17.00 6.77 0.49
C LYS A 38 16.74 6.59 -1.01
N LYS A 39 15.63 5.95 -1.37
CA LYS A 39 15.21 5.73 -2.76
C LYS A 39 14.97 7.04 -3.50
N GLU A 40 14.24 7.97 -2.89
CA GLU A 40 14.02 9.30 -3.44
C GLU A 40 15.36 9.98 -3.78
N LYS A 41 16.28 10.10 -2.82
CA LYS A 41 17.57 10.75 -3.01
C LYS A 41 18.42 10.09 -4.08
N SER A 42 18.44 8.75 -4.11
CA SER A 42 19.21 7.98 -5.09
C SER A 42 18.70 8.23 -6.51
N ILE A 43 17.39 8.12 -6.74
CA ILE A 43 16.80 8.31 -8.07
C ILE A 43 16.85 9.77 -8.48
N ALA A 44 16.53 10.71 -7.58
CA ALA A 44 16.59 12.14 -7.87
C ALA A 44 18.00 12.59 -8.29
N SER A 45 19.06 12.03 -7.68
CA SER A 45 20.46 12.33 -8.06
C SER A 45 20.78 11.90 -9.49
N VAL A 46 20.23 10.78 -9.95
CA VAL A 46 20.43 10.28 -11.33
C VAL A 46 19.62 11.09 -12.34
N LEU A 47 18.39 11.46 -11.99
CA LEU A 47 17.49 12.17 -12.91
C LEU A 47 17.85 13.64 -13.09
N LYS A 48 18.48 14.28 -12.11
CA LYS A 48 18.77 15.72 -12.07
C LYS A 48 19.40 16.24 -13.36
N ASP A 49 20.31 15.48 -13.94
CA ASP A 49 21.06 15.85 -15.14
C ASP A 49 20.42 15.33 -16.45
N GLN A 50 19.45 14.41 -16.35
CA GLN A 50 18.88 13.73 -17.50
C GLN A 50 17.46 14.22 -17.84
N VAL A 51 16.63 14.52 -16.83
CA VAL A 51 15.20 14.84 -17.03
C VAL A 51 14.78 15.97 -16.10
N LYS A 52 14.52 17.16 -16.67
CA LYS A 52 14.23 18.37 -15.88
C LYS A 52 12.84 18.44 -15.24
N ASN A 53 11.88 17.64 -15.70
CA ASN A 53 10.45 17.80 -15.35
C ASN A 53 9.87 16.62 -14.57
N VAL A 54 10.70 15.67 -14.14
CA VAL A 54 10.26 14.56 -13.29
C VAL A 54 10.65 14.85 -11.85
N GLU A 55 9.66 15.21 -11.05
CA GLU A 55 9.85 15.47 -9.63
C GLU A 55 9.73 14.15 -8.85
N LEU A 56 10.69 13.89 -7.96
CA LEU A 56 10.57 12.92 -6.88
C LEU A 56 10.48 13.67 -5.56
N GLU A 57 9.58 13.22 -4.69
CA GLU A 57 9.44 13.81 -3.37
C GLU A 57 9.02 12.73 -2.36
N PHE A 58 9.79 12.61 -1.29
CA PHE A 58 9.44 11.79 -0.14
C PHE A 58 8.80 12.66 0.95
N LYS A 59 7.70 12.17 1.54
CA LYS A 59 7.07 12.77 2.73
C LYS A 59 6.69 11.68 3.74
N SER A 60 6.93 11.94 5.01
CA SER A 60 6.39 11.16 6.11
C SER A 60 5.38 12.01 6.87
N ASN A 61 4.14 11.54 6.96
CA ASN A 61 3.04 12.26 7.59
C ASN A 61 2.62 11.53 8.89
N GLY A 62 3.34 11.82 9.98
CA GLY A 62 3.07 11.18 11.26
C GLY A 62 3.67 9.78 11.40
N GLU A 63 3.07 8.97 12.30
CA GLU A 63 3.62 7.66 12.69
C GLU A 63 3.21 6.51 11.77
N PHE A 64 2.19 6.69 10.92
CA PHE A 64 1.54 5.61 10.18
C PHE A 64 1.54 5.80 8.66
N ASP A 65 1.97 6.97 8.17
CA ASP A 65 1.89 7.31 6.76
C ASP A 65 3.23 7.78 6.19
N ALA A 66 3.58 7.23 5.04
CA ALA A 66 4.72 7.66 4.25
C ALA A 66 4.33 7.71 2.76
N GLN A 67 4.82 8.71 2.06
CA GLN A 67 4.51 8.98 0.66
C GLN A 67 5.77 9.09 -0.17
N LEU A 68 5.76 8.48 -1.35
CA LEU A 68 6.75 8.67 -2.38
C LEU A 68 6.05 9.14 -3.66
N LYS A 69 6.20 10.42 -3.97
CA LYS A 69 5.73 11.01 -5.21
C LYS A 69 6.80 10.83 -6.29
N PHE A 70 6.38 10.46 -7.49
CA PHE A 70 7.20 10.43 -8.69
C PHE A 70 6.35 10.77 -9.90
N ALA A 71 6.68 11.87 -10.56
CA ALA A 71 5.90 12.45 -11.67
C ALA A 71 4.42 12.68 -11.31
N GLY A 72 3.51 12.05 -12.05
CA GLY A 72 2.07 12.17 -11.86
C GLY A 72 1.48 11.27 -10.76
N ASP A 73 2.27 10.37 -10.19
CA ASP A 73 1.82 9.35 -9.25
C ASP A 73 2.41 9.53 -7.86
N THR A 74 1.68 9.03 -6.86
CA THR A 74 2.12 8.99 -5.47
C THR A 74 1.77 7.64 -4.85
N LEU A 75 2.80 6.90 -4.45
CA LEU A 75 2.63 5.75 -3.57
C LEU A 75 2.46 6.23 -2.14
N LEU A 76 1.41 5.76 -1.49
CA LEU A 76 1.14 5.99 -0.07
C LEU A 76 1.22 4.65 0.66
N PHE A 77 2.13 4.57 1.61
CA PHE A 77 2.29 3.45 2.52
C PHE A 77 1.61 3.80 3.84
N HIS A 78 0.62 3.00 4.22
CA HIS A 78 -0.16 3.22 5.45
C HIS A 78 -0.08 2.00 6.35
N MET A 79 0.55 2.15 7.51
CA MET A 79 0.55 1.14 8.56
C MET A 79 -0.78 1.17 9.32
N HIS A 80 -1.49 0.05 9.37
CA HIS A 80 -2.70 -0.04 10.16
C HIS A 80 -2.38 -0.17 11.65
N SER A 81 -3.12 0.54 12.50
CA SER A 81 -2.90 0.54 13.96
C SER A 81 -3.36 -0.75 14.67
N ASN A 82 -4.23 -1.55 14.02
CA ASN A 82 -4.73 -2.81 14.55
C ASN A 82 -3.98 -4.02 13.99
N ILE A 83 -3.97 -5.09 14.76
CA ILE A 83 -3.48 -6.40 14.36
C ILE A 83 -4.65 -7.27 13.92
N PHE A 84 -4.50 -7.93 12.80
CA PHE A 84 -5.51 -8.75 12.15
C PHE A 84 -5.22 -10.23 12.27
N ASP A 85 -6.27 -11.02 12.16
CA ASP A 85 -6.26 -12.45 11.91
C ASP A 85 -6.99 -12.70 10.59
N PHE A 86 -6.76 -13.85 9.96
CA PHE A 86 -7.38 -14.17 8.68
C PHE A 86 -8.74 -14.85 8.87
N PRO A 87 -9.67 -14.68 7.92
CA PRO A 87 -10.95 -15.41 7.95
C PRO A 87 -10.71 -16.92 7.87
N PRO A 88 -11.62 -17.75 8.45
CA PRO A 88 -11.40 -19.20 8.62
C PRO A 88 -11.08 -19.98 7.34
N ASN A 89 -11.48 -19.47 6.18
CA ASN A 89 -11.24 -20.10 4.87
C ASN A 89 -9.98 -19.57 4.16
N HIS A 90 -9.20 -18.71 4.79
CA HIS A 90 -8.00 -18.14 4.17
C HIS A 90 -6.91 -19.22 4.05
N HIS A 91 -6.23 -19.28 2.88
CA HIS A 91 -5.24 -20.30 2.55
C HIS A 91 -4.05 -20.33 3.55
N ILE A 92 -3.65 -19.19 4.09
CA ILE A 92 -2.56 -19.05 5.08
C ILE A 92 -2.78 -19.95 6.31
N LEU A 93 -4.04 -20.08 6.77
CA LEU A 93 -4.41 -20.91 7.93
C LEU A 93 -4.21 -22.41 7.66
N ASN A 94 -4.16 -22.81 6.39
CA ASN A 94 -3.94 -24.19 5.98
C ASN A 94 -2.45 -24.56 5.89
N SER A 95 -1.55 -23.59 5.96
CA SER A 95 -0.10 -23.84 5.92
C SER A 95 0.36 -24.62 7.16
N LYS A 96 1.36 -25.49 6.99
CA LYS A 96 1.97 -26.21 8.11
C LYS A 96 2.54 -25.26 9.16
N TYR A 97 3.15 -24.17 8.70
CA TYR A 97 3.76 -23.13 9.53
C TYR A 97 2.76 -22.52 10.53
N VAL A 98 1.55 -22.17 10.09
CA VAL A 98 0.51 -21.60 10.97
C VAL A 98 -0.16 -22.68 11.82
N LYS A 99 -0.33 -23.91 11.29
CA LYS A 99 -0.90 -25.03 12.07
C LYS A 99 -0.04 -25.46 13.25
N GLU A 100 1.29 -25.31 13.17
CA GLU A 100 2.18 -25.59 14.28
C GLU A 100 2.05 -24.57 15.43
N ASP A 101 1.71 -23.32 15.11
CA ASP A 101 1.44 -22.26 16.07
C ASP A 101 0.41 -21.27 15.50
N ASN A 102 -0.83 -21.41 15.93
CA ASN A 102 -1.93 -20.58 15.45
C ASN A 102 -1.75 -19.06 15.72
N LEU A 103 -0.89 -18.67 16.67
CA LEU A 103 -0.59 -17.28 16.95
C LEU A 103 0.27 -16.62 15.85
N ARG A 104 0.82 -17.42 14.92
CA ARG A 104 1.53 -16.94 13.72
C ARG A 104 0.62 -16.32 12.68
N SER A 105 -0.71 -16.56 12.76
CA SER A 105 -1.70 -15.94 11.89
C SER A 105 -1.95 -14.46 12.22
N PHE A 106 -1.65 -14.02 13.44
CA PHE A 106 -1.77 -12.60 13.76
C PHE A 106 -0.73 -11.78 13.03
N CYS A 107 -1.21 -10.85 12.19
CA CYS A 107 -0.36 -9.98 11.38
C CYS A 107 -0.70 -8.50 11.56
N GLY A 108 0.33 -7.67 11.60
CA GLY A 108 0.22 -6.26 11.29
C GLY A 108 0.19 -6.05 9.79
N VAL A 109 -0.37 -4.94 9.35
CA VAL A 109 -0.61 -4.66 7.93
C VAL A 109 -0.06 -3.29 7.55
N ILE A 110 0.69 -3.24 6.45
CA ILE A 110 1.06 -2.00 5.77
C ILE A 110 0.38 -2.03 4.40
N ASN A 111 -0.59 -1.15 4.20
CA ASN A 111 -1.28 -0.99 2.92
C ASN A 111 -0.46 -0.11 1.98
N ILE A 112 -0.47 -0.42 0.70
CA ILE A 112 0.22 0.32 -0.35
C ILE A 112 -0.82 0.80 -1.35
N TYR A 113 -1.02 2.11 -1.42
CA TYR A 113 -1.97 2.73 -2.33
C TYR A 113 -1.25 3.52 -3.41
N ASN A 114 -1.80 3.50 -4.63
CA ASN A 114 -1.45 4.44 -5.69
C ASN A 114 -2.52 5.52 -5.80
N PHE A 115 -2.11 6.79 -5.74
CA PHE A 115 -2.93 7.96 -6.00
C PHE A 115 -2.32 8.79 -7.13
N LEU A 116 -3.15 9.53 -7.86
CA LEU A 116 -2.63 10.62 -8.67
C LEU A 116 -2.07 11.72 -7.75
N SER A 117 -0.88 12.21 -8.06
CA SER A 117 -0.19 13.23 -7.24
C SER A 117 -1.03 14.50 -7.05
N ASP A 118 -1.80 14.90 -8.06
CA ASP A 118 -2.71 16.04 -8.00
C ASP A 118 -3.85 15.86 -6.99
N SER A 119 -4.27 14.62 -6.72
CA SER A 119 -5.30 14.34 -5.71
C SER A 119 -4.84 14.77 -4.33
N LEU A 120 -3.59 14.46 -3.98
CA LEU A 120 -2.99 14.83 -2.70
C LEU A 120 -2.54 16.30 -2.68
N LYS A 121 -1.93 16.79 -3.77
CA LYS A 121 -1.45 18.16 -3.90
C LYS A 121 -2.56 19.22 -3.73
N TYR A 122 -3.74 18.95 -4.30
CA TYR A 122 -4.89 19.86 -4.26
C TYR A 122 -5.94 19.47 -3.22
N ASN A 123 -5.59 18.54 -2.30
CA ASN A 123 -6.46 18.07 -1.22
C ASN A 123 -7.86 17.64 -1.73
N ARG A 124 -7.88 16.83 -2.77
CA ARG A 124 -9.11 16.37 -3.41
C ARG A 124 -9.67 15.16 -2.67
N LEU A 125 -10.37 15.40 -1.57
CA LEU A 125 -10.80 14.39 -0.60
C LEU A 125 -11.69 13.26 -1.15
N ASN A 126 -12.33 13.51 -2.30
CA ASN A 126 -13.21 12.51 -2.92
C ASN A 126 -12.54 11.70 -4.04
N ASP A 127 -11.24 11.90 -4.26
CA ASP A 127 -10.51 11.13 -5.25
C ASP A 127 -10.16 9.77 -4.69
N GLU A 128 -10.34 8.77 -5.52
CA GLU A 128 -10.06 7.39 -5.16
C GLU A 128 -8.60 7.03 -5.49
N GLY A 129 -7.96 6.29 -4.59
CA GLY A 129 -6.69 5.63 -4.83
C GLY A 129 -6.89 4.14 -5.02
N PHE A 130 -5.89 3.45 -5.56
CA PHE A 130 -5.89 2.01 -5.74
C PHE A 130 -5.04 1.36 -4.68
N LEU A 131 -5.60 0.37 -3.99
CA LEU A 131 -4.82 -0.56 -3.18
C LEU A 131 -4.07 -1.48 -4.14
N ILE A 132 -2.76 -1.35 -4.22
CA ILE A 132 -1.91 -2.18 -5.10
C ILE A 132 -1.25 -3.33 -4.37
N GLY A 133 -1.14 -3.24 -3.04
CA GLY A 133 -0.60 -4.32 -2.23
C GLY A 133 -0.79 -4.10 -0.73
N ARG A 134 -0.67 -5.20 0.02
CA ARG A 134 -0.66 -5.23 1.49
C ARG A 134 0.50 -6.09 1.98
N ILE A 135 1.34 -5.55 2.84
CA ILE A 135 2.41 -6.32 3.49
C ILE A 135 1.87 -6.81 4.83
N PHE A 136 1.84 -8.11 5.03
CA PHE A 136 1.47 -8.75 6.28
C PHE A 136 2.72 -9.22 7.02
N ILE A 137 2.85 -8.88 8.31
CA ILE A 137 4.03 -9.16 9.13
C ILE A 137 3.59 -9.78 10.43
N ASN A 138 4.16 -10.93 10.80
CA ASN A 138 3.81 -11.64 12.03
C ASN A 138 4.83 -11.46 13.17
N LYS A 139 4.60 -12.16 14.30
CA LYS A 139 5.44 -12.11 15.49
C LYS A 139 6.90 -12.60 15.31
N GLU A 140 7.19 -13.34 14.23
CA GLU A 140 8.52 -13.92 13.94
C GLU A 140 9.26 -13.15 12.84
N ASP A 141 8.75 -11.98 12.43
CA ASP A 141 9.19 -11.17 11.27
C ASP A 141 8.97 -11.88 9.92
N ASN A 142 8.24 -12.98 9.91
CA ASN A 142 7.80 -13.60 8.67
C ASN A 142 6.74 -12.73 8.04
N PHE A 143 6.79 -12.62 6.72
CA PHE A 143 5.90 -11.77 5.97
C PHE A 143 5.47 -12.40 4.64
N PHE A 144 4.40 -11.88 4.10
CA PHE A 144 4.01 -12.05 2.71
C PHE A 144 3.34 -10.77 2.21
N VAL A 145 3.24 -10.64 0.89
CA VAL A 145 2.55 -9.52 0.25
C VAL A 145 1.35 -10.07 -0.50
N GLU A 146 0.19 -9.52 -0.24
CA GLU A 146 -0.98 -9.70 -1.09
C GLU A 146 -1.07 -8.50 -2.02
N GLY A 147 -1.15 -8.72 -3.31
CA GLY A 147 -1.17 -7.63 -4.28
C GLY A 147 -1.33 -8.11 -5.70
N ASP A 148 -1.22 -7.16 -6.63
CA ASP A 148 -1.33 -7.45 -8.06
C ASP A 148 -0.03 -8.04 -8.63
N LYS A 149 -0.17 -9.05 -9.51
CA LYS A 149 0.89 -9.62 -10.35
C LYS A 149 2.16 -9.99 -9.57
N GLU A 150 3.26 -9.26 -9.87
CA GLU A 150 4.57 -9.56 -9.31
C GLU A 150 4.63 -9.41 -7.79
N LEU A 151 3.83 -8.53 -7.18
CA LEU A 151 3.79 -8.35 -5.72
C LEU A 151 3.35 -9.63 -5.00
N ASP A 152 2.29 -10.26 -5.47
CA ASP A 152 1.81 -11.53 -4.90
C ASP A 152 2.78 -12.67 -5.19
N PHE A 153 3.30 -12.74 -6.41
CA PHE A 153 4.17 -13.84 -6.82
C PHE A 153 5.54 -13.85 -6.14
N LEU A 154 6.19 -12.69 -6.00
CA LEU A 154 7.57 -12.60 -5.48
C LEU A 154 7.67 -12.70 -3.97
N PHE A 155 6.61 -12.36 -3.24
CA PHE A 155 6.64 -12.22 -1.78
C PHE A 155 5.56 -13.05 -1.09
N ASN A 156 5.40 -14.32 -1.48
CA ASN A 156 4.32 -15.20 -1.02
C ASN A 156 4.80 -16.41 -0.18
N ASP A 157 6.06 -16.46 0.23
CA ASP A 157 6.56 -17.54 1.08
C ASP A 157 6.53 -17.14 2.57
N PHE A 158 5.31 -17.12 3.13
CA PHE A 158 5.09 -16.72 4.52
C PHE A 158 5.84 -17.56 5.55
N ALA A 159 6.13 -18.83 5.24
CA ALA A 159 6.81 -19.72 6.17
C ALA A 159 8.33 -19.48 6.26
N ASN A 160 8.95 -19.04 5.16
CA ASN A 160 10.41 -19.01 5.06
C ASN A 160 10.97 -17.60 4.80
N GLN A 161 10.17 -16.64 4.37
CA GLN A 161 10.62 -15.27 4.15
C GLN A 161 10.47 -14.41 5.40
N LYS A 162 11.59 -13.83 5.85
CA LYS A 162 11.63 -12.82 6.91
C LYS A 162 11.91 -11.46 6.29
N ILE A 163 11.14 -10.46 6.71
CA ILE A 163 11.30 -9.09 6.23
C ILE A 163 12.69 -8.53 6.61
N ASN A 164 13.37 -7.93 5.66
CA ASN A 164 14.65 -7.26 5.84
C ASN A 164 14.75 -6.04 4.92
N ASP A 165 15.83 -5.28 5.04
CA ASP A 165 16.01 -4.01 4.32
C ASP A 165 16.10 -4.24 2.80
N GLU A 166 16.69 -5.35 2.34
CA GLU A 166 16.79 -5.69 0.92
C GLU A 166 15.43 -6.01 0.31
N LEU A 167 14.62 -6.82 1.00
CA LEU A 167 13.26 -7.16 0.57
C LEU A 167 12.33 -5.94 0.60
N LEU A 168 12.49 -5.03 1.57
CA LEU A 168 11.77 -3.75 1.58
C LEU A 168 12.13 -2.90 0.35
N ASP A 169 13.41 -2.81 0.00
CA ASP A 169 13.85 -2.10 -1.21
C ASP A 169 13.28 -2.73 -2.49
N GLN A 170 13.25 -4.06 -2.56
CA GLN A 170 12.65 -4.79 -3.68
C GLN A 170 11.13 -4.53 -3.78
N ILE A 171 10.40 -4.57 -2.67
CA ILE A 171 8.96 -4.25 -2.63
C ILE A 171 8.71 -2.83 -3.16
N ILE A 172 9.51 -1.85 -2.70
CA ILE A 172 9.41 -0.46 -3.18
C ILE A 172 9.64 -0.40 -4.70
N ASN A 173 10.66 -1.09 -5.22
CA ASN A 173 10.97 -1.12 -6.64
C ASN A 173 9.81 -1.71 -7.45
N VAL A 174 9.27 -2.85 -7.02
CA VAL A 174 8.14 -3.49 -7.70
C VAL A 174 6.91 -2.56 -7.69
N CYS A 175 6.60 -1.93 -6.56
CA CYS A 175 5.51 -0.96 -6.46
C CYS A 175 5.70 0.24 -7.41
N MET A 176 6.92 0.79 -7.49
CA MET A 176 7.22 1.91 -8.39
C MET A 176 7.07 1.51 -9.85
N VAL A 177 7.64 0.36 -10.25
CA VAL A 177 7.54 -0.16 -11.64
C VAL A 177 6.09 -0.45 -11.99
N TYR A 178 5.34 -1.10 -11.09
CA TYR A 178 3.91 -1.36 -11.28
C TYR A 178 3.13 -0.06 -11.52
N THR A 179 3.37 0.96 -10.71
CA THR A 179 2.69 2.25 -10.79
C THR A 179 3.07 3.01 -12.07
N LEU A 180 4.35 3.01 -12.47
CA LEU A 180 4.81 3.65 -13.70
C LEU A 180 4.25 2.99 -14.97
N ASN A 181 3.94 1.70 -14.91
CA ASN A 181 3.29 0.97 -16.01
C ASN A 181 1.74 1.02 -15.95
N PHE A 182 1.20 1.80 -15.03
CA PHE A 182 -0.23 1.90 -14.82
C PHE A 182 -0.80 3.13 -15.56
N ASP A 183 -1.21 2.91 -16.81
CA ASP A 183 -1.71 3.96 -17.68
C ASP A 183 -3.22 4.20 -17.52
N LEU A 184 -3.63 5.45 -17.71
CA LEU A 184 -5.03 5.82 -17.83
C LEU A 184 -5.47 5.69 -19.30
N TYR A 185 -6.50 4.88 -19.55
CA TYR A 185 -7.09 4.79 -20.87
C TYR A 185 -8.16 5.87 -21.10
N THR A 186 -8.17 6.42 -22.31
CA THR A 186 -9.25 7.31 -22.72
C THR A 186 -10.58 6.54 -22.79
N PRO A 187 -11.69 7.13 -22.34
CA PRO A 187 -13.01 6.52 -22.51
C PRO A 187 -13.37 6.44 -24.00
N ASN A 188 -14.32 5.56 -24.35
CA ASN A 188 -14.83 5.51 -25.71
C ASN A 188 -15.43 6.87 -26.11
N PHE A 189 -15.14 7.30 -27.34
CA PHE A 189 -15.62 8.59 -27.85
C PHE A 189 -17.14 8.75 -27.72
N ASN A 190 -17.91 7.69 -27.99
CA ASN A 190 -19.37 7.73 -27.91
C ASN A 190 -19.89 7.93 -26.49
N ASP A 191 -19.15 7.49 -25.46
CA ASP A 191 -19.56 7.60 -24.06
C ASP A 191 -19.39 9.04 -23.53
N VAL A 192 -18.48 9.82 -24.14
CA VAL A 192 -18.11 11.15 -23.67
C VAL A 192 -18.47 12.27 -24.67
N ARG A 193 -19.04 11.93 -25.83
CA ARG A 193 -19.31 12.89 -26.91
C ARG A 193 -20.34 13.95 -26.58
N LEU A 194 -21.27 13.65 -25.66
CA LEU A 194 -22.30 14.57 -25.22
C LEU A 194 -21.95 15.08 -23.81
N VAL A 195 -21.78 16.38 -23.71
CA VAL A 195 -21.46 17.03 -22.43
C VAL A 195 -22.35 18.30 -22.28
N SER A 196 -22.91 18.49 -21.09
CA SER A 196 -23.64 19.69 -20.77
C SER A 196 -22.71 20.87 -20.46
N VAL A 197 -23.17 22.10 -20.68
CA VAL A 197 -22.42 23.30 -20.28
C VAL A 197 -22.15 23.30 -18.78
N HIS A 198 -23.09 22.85 -17.95
CA HIS A 198 -22.92 22.72 -16.52
C HIS A 198 -21.76 21.73 -16.19
N HIS A 199 -21.70 20.61 -16.90
CA HIS A 199 -20.63 19.62 -16.72
C HIS A 199 -19.26 20.18 -17.10
N LEU A 200 -19.16 20.89 -18.24
CA LEU A 200 -17.93 21.56 -18.66
C LEU A 200 -17.48 22.65 -17.68
N LEU A 201 -18.42 23.49 -17.19
CA LEU A 201 -18.09 24.48 -16.16
C LEU A 201 -17.66 23.81 -14.84
N ALA A 202 -18.35 22.75 -14.42
CA ALA A 202 -17.97 21.98 -13.25
C ALA A 202 -16.58 21.32 -13.42
N MET A 203 -16.25 20.80 -14.61
CA MET A 203 -14.92 20.30 -14.93
C MET A 203 -13.87 21.41 -14.86
N SER A 204 -14.13 22.56 -15.46
CA SER A 204 -13.23 23.72 -15.50
C SER A 204 -12.99 24.31 -14.11
N MET A 205 -14.04 24.44 -13.30
CA MET A 205 -13.96 24.85 -11.90
C MET A 205 -13.27 23.79 -11.03
N ASN A 206 -13.44 22.52 -11.36
CA ASN A 206 -12.96 21.36 -10.61
C ASN A 206 -11.61 20.81 -11.11
N GLN A 207 -11.03 21.33 -12.21
CA GLN A 207 -9.66 20.96 -12.60
C GLN A 207 -8.64 21.26 -11.49
N LYS A 208 -8.98 22.22 -10.61
CA LYS A 208 -8.26 22.49 -9.37
C LYS A 208 -8.81 21.72 -8.14
N ILE A 209 -9.95 21.03 -8.25
CA ILE A 209 -10.70 20.52 -7.09
C ILE A 209 -11.12 19.04 -7.22
N LYS A 210 -11.20 18.46 -8.43
CA LYS A 210 -11.59 17.03 -8.64
C LYS A 210 -10.75 16.36 -9.70
N THR A 211 -10.46 15.08 -9.50
CA THR A 211 -9.67 14.30 -10.47
C THR A 211 -10.45 13.91 -11.70
N SER A 212 -9.69 13.68 -12.75
CA SER A 212 -10.13 13.05 -13.99
C SER A 212 -10.66 11.61 -13.82
N LYS A 213 -10.37 10.90 -12.71
CA LYS A 213 -10.87 9.54 -12.48
C LYS A 213 -12.40 9.42 -12.54
N ARG A 214 -13.15 10.45 -12.13
CA ARG A 214 -14.61 10.50 -12.24
C ARG A 214 -15.13 10.99 -13.60
N LEU A 215 -14.25 11.33 -14.51
CA LEU A 215 -14.58 11.85 -15.83
C LEU A 215 -14.67 10.78 -16.93
N GLY A 216 -14.86 9.52 -16.55
CA GLY A 216 -15.04 8.42 -17.49
C GLY A 216 -13.74 7.78 -17.97
N TYR A 217 -12.60 8.06 -17.36
CA TYR A 217 -11.36 7.33 -17.66
C TYR A 217 -11.39 5.95 -17.05
N LYS A 218 -11.04 4.94 -17.86
CA LYS A 218 -10.86 3.55 -17.40
C LYS A 218 -9.38 3.31 -17.10
N LEU A 219 -9.14 2.51 -16.08
CA LEU A 219 -7.79 2.10 -15.71
C LEU A 219 -7.39 0.84 -16.48
N SER A 220 -6.09 0.65 -16.69
CA SER A 220 -5.55 -0.46 -17.48
C SER A 220 -5.95 -1.86 -16.98
N HIS A 221 -6.45 -1.98 -15.74
CA HIS A 221 -6.87 -3.23 -15.12
C HIS A 221 -8.37 -3.55 -15.22
N GLU A 222 -9.21 -2.61 -15.67
CA GLU A 222 -10.66 -2.85 -15.79
C GLU A 222 -11.05 -3.65 -17.05
N ASN A 223 -10.08 -4.01 -17.89
CA ASN A 223 -10.29 -4.70 -19.16
C ASN A 223 -9.82 -6.18 -19.14
N LYS A 224 -9.96 -6.88 -18.00
CA LYS A 224 -9.77 -8.33 -17.95
C LYS A 224 -11.04 -9.05 -17.56
#